data_3a11d8fbd9dd7412c76d2d4b17cd5fc6
#
_entry.id   3a11d8fbd9dd7412c76d2d4b17cd5fc6
#
_cell.length_a   1.000
_cell.length_b   1.000
_cell.length_c   1.000
_cell.angle_alpha   90.00
_cell.angle_beta   90.00
_cell.angle_gamma   90.00
#
_symmetry.space_group_name_H-M   'P 1'
#
loop_
_entity.id
_entity.type
_entity.pdbx_description
1 polymer ?
#
loop_
_entity_poly.entity_id
_entity_poly.type
_entity_poly.pdbx_seq_one_letter_code
_entity_poly.pdbx_strand_id
1 'polypeptide(L)'
;MVVSVEVCLIKTLDSNILREVGTLSRAVNSINDIKYKELKLQKGQFTFLTRICENPGINLVELSNMLKVDKATTTKAIQKLIKAGYVDKKQDKFDKRGYNLTPTDKSLGVYELIIEEENRSIEICFDNFTDEEKQVVTKLLEKMSKNVENEWFKVKR
;
A
#
# COMPACT_ATOMS: atom_id res chain seq x y z
N MET A 1 -37.37 44.08 7.25
CA MET A 1 -35.97 43.82 6.92
C MET A 1 -35.86 42.32 6.67
N VAL A 2 -35.91 41.90 5.40
CA VAL A 2 -35.83 40.46 5.04
C VAL A 2 -34.36 40.12 4.95
N VAL A 3 -33.87 39.32 5.89
CA VAL A 3 -32.52 38.75 5.84
C VAL A 3 -32.58 37.65 4.81
N SER A 4 -32.06 37.87 3.61
CA SER A 4 -31.85 36.85 2.61
C SER A 4 -30.73 35.96 3.11
N VAL A 5 -31.10 34.75 3.55
CA VAL A 5 -30.14 33.66 3.81
C VAL A 5 -29.61 33.28 2.42
N GLU A 6 -28.40 33.69 2.08
CA GLU A 6 -27.67 33.14 0.95
C GLU A 6 -27.45 31.64 1.26
N VAL A 7 -28.20 30.78 0.60
CA VAL A 7 -27.97 29.35 0.61
C VAL A 7 -26.66 29.13 -0.11
N CYS A 8 -25.57 29.00 0.64
CA CYS A 8 -24.28 28.60 0.11
C CYS A 8 -24.48 27.22 -0.57
N LEU A 9 -24.47 27.21 -1.89
CA LEU A 9 -24.55 25.99 -2.69
C LEU A 9 -23.32 25.13 -2.38
N ILE A 10 -23.47 24.19 -1.47
CA ILE A 10 -22.43 23.22 -1.14
C ILE A 10 -22.21 22.34 -2.38
N LYS A 11 -20.99 22.34 -2.91
CA LYS A 11 -20.62 21.43 -4.00
C LYS A 11 -20.74 19.98 -3.54
N THR A 12 -21.35 19.15 -4.36
CA THR A 12 -21.50 17.71 -4.12
C THR A 12 -20.43 16.93 -4.89
N LEU A 13 -20.15 15.72 -4.45
CA LEU A 13 -19.30 14.80 -5.19
C LEU A 13 -20.06 14.18 -6.34
N ASP A 14 -19.39 14.03 -7.48
CA ASP A 14 -19.94 13.30 -8.63
C ASP A 14 -20.04 11.79 -8.36
N SER A 15 -19.15 11.25 -7.51
CA SER A 15 -19.14 9.83 -7.13
C SER A 15 -18.46 9.63 -5.78
N ASN A 16 -18.94 8.65 -5.01
CA ASN A 16 -18.35 8.23 -3.74
C ASN A 16 -17.20 7.23 -3.89
N ILE A 17 -16.87 6.81 -5.10
CA ILE A 17 -15.95 5.68 -5.35
C ILE A 17 -14.62 5.80 -4.59
N LEU A 18 -14.00 6.98 -4.56
CA LEU A 18 -12.72 7.15 -3.83
C LEU A 18 -12.88 7.09 -2.31
N ARG A 19 -14.04 7.47 -1.79
CA ARG A 19 -14.35 7.31 -0.36
C ARG A 19 -14.51 5.85 0.01
N GLU A 20 -15.20 5.07 -0.82
CA GLU A 20 -15.38 3.62 -0.63
C GLU A 20 -14.04 2.88 -0.71
N VAL A 21 -13.23 3.14 -1.74
CA VAL A 21 -11.87 2.59 -1.86
C VAL A 21 -11.03 2.91 -0.63
N GLY A 22 -11.07 4.16 -0.16
CA GLY A 22 -10.33 4.57 1.03
C GLY A 22 -10.82 3.91 2.31
N THR A 23 -12.14 3.73 2.47
CA THR A 23 -12.74 3.07 3.64
C THR A 23 -12.40 1.58 3.66
N LEU A 24 -12.55 0.90 2.52
CA LEU A 24 -12.17 -0.51 2.35
C LEU A 24 -10.70 -0.74 2.69
N SER A 25 -9.81 0.07 2.12
CA SER A 25 -8.37 -0.02 2.37
C SER A 25 -8.03 0.17 3.84
N ARG A 26 -8.64 1.15 4.52
CA ARG A 26 -8.41 1.38 5.96
C ARG A 26 -8.91 0.22 6.81
N ALA A 27 -10.07 -0.34 6.49
CA ALA A 27 -10.65 -1.47 7.23
C ALA A 27 -9.74 -2.72 7.13
N VAL A 28 -9.35 -3.11 5.92
CA VAL A 28 -8.46 -4.26 5.69
C VAL A 28 -7.10 -4.03 6.36
N ASN A 29 -6.50 -2.86 6.19
CA ASN A 29 -5.21 -2.56 6.82
C ASN A 29 -5.30 -2.58 8.35
N SER A 30 -6.40 -2.11 8.94
CA SER A 30 -6.60 -2.15 10.40
C SER A 30 -6.70 -3.59 10.92
N ILE A 31 -7.41 -4.46 10.21
CA ILE A 31 -7.49 -5.89 10.55
C ILE A 31 -6.09 -6.53 10.49
N ASN A 32 -5.36 -6.27 9.42
CA ASN A 32 -4.02 -6.82 9.22
C ASN A 32 -3.03 -6.31 10.28
N ASP A 33 -3.05 -5.03 10.61
CA ASP A 33 -2.20 -4.44 11.65
C ASP A 33 -2.42 -5.11 13.03
N ILE A 34 -3.67 -5.47 13.36
CA ILE A 34 -4.00 -6.20 14.60
C ILE A 34 -3.43 -7.62 14.56
N LYS A 35 -3.64 -8.33 13.44
CA LYS A 35 -3.19 -9.72 13.27
C LYS A 35 -1.66 -9.85 13.24
N TYR A 36 -0.97 -8.89 12.62
CA TYR A 36 0.50 -8.92 12.52
C TYR A 36 1.24 -8.32 13.73
N LYS A 37 0.52 -7.92 14.77
CA LYS A 37 1.12 -7.37 15.99
C LYS A 37 2.12 -8.33 16.64
N GLU A 38 1.82 -9.63 16.67
CA GLU A 38 2.68 -10.65 17.24
C GLU A 38 3.98 -10.86 16.43
N LEU A 39 3.96 -10.53 15.14
CA LEU A 39 5.12 -10.56 14.28
C LEU A 39 6.06 -9.36 14.53
N LYS A 40 5.74 -8.47 15.48
CA LYS A 40 6.46 -7.22 15.74
C LYS A 40 6.55 -6.30 14.53
N LEU A 41 5.62 -6.44 13.60
CA LEU A 41 5.43 -5.50 12.50
C LEU A 41 4.57 -4.35 13.00
N GLN A 42 5.06 -3.14 12.82
CA GLN A 42 4.30 -1.94 13.14
C GLN A 42 3.33 -1.61 12.00
N LYS A 43 2.37 -0.73 12.30
CA LYS A 43 1.33 -0.31 11.37
C LYS A 43 1.86 -0.05 9.95
N GLY A 44 1.30 -0.76 8.99
CA GLY A 44 1.62 -0.63 7.57
C GLY A 44 2.97 -1.19 7.11
N GLN A 45 3.79 -1.75 8.01
CA GLN A 45 5.10 -2.29 7.63
C GLN A 45 5.01 -3.55 6.77
N PHE A 46 3.95 -4.34 6.94
CA PHE A 46 3.74 -5.54 6.14
C PHE A 46 3.68 -5.23 4.64
N THR A 47 3.11 -4.08 4.25
CA THR A 47 3.03 -3.66 2.85
C THR A 47 4.42 -3.46 2.23
N PHE A 48 5.36 -2.87 2.96
CA PHE A 48 6.73 -2.73 2.49
C PHE A 48 7.45 -4.08 2.44
N LEU A 49 7.25 -4.90 3.46
CA LEU A 49 7.89 -6.21 3.58
C LEU A 49 7.49 -7.13 2.42
N THR A 50 6.19 -7.25 2.14
CA THR A 50 5.70 -8.09 1.04
C THR A 50 6.26 -7.66 -0.30
N ARG A 51 6.32 -6.36 -0.59
CA ARG A 51 6.89 -5.85 -1.85
C ARG A 51 8.38 -6.12 -1.98
N ILE A 52 9.14 -6.10 -0.87
CA ILE A 52 10.56 -6.46 -0.88
C ILE A 52 10.74 -7.96 -1.10
N CYS A 53 9.90 -8.81 -0.49
CA CYS A 53 9.93 -10.25 -0.72
C CYS A 53 9.62 -10.62 -2.19
N GLU A 54 8.67 -9.92 -2.80
CA GLU A 54 8.26 -10.11 -4.19
C GLU A 54 9.26 -9.52 -5.21
N ASN A 55 10.06 -8.54 -4.78
CA ASN A 55 11.02 -7.81 -5.62
C ASN A 55 12.39 -7.72 -4.94
N PRO A 56 13.10 -8.84 -4.72
CA PRO A 56 14.42 -8.82 -4.08
C PRO A 56 15.40 -7.99 -4.87
N GLY A 57 16.10 -7.07 -4.21
CA GLY A 57 17.00 -6.12 -4.84
C GLY A 57 16.39 -4.78 -5.21
N ILE A 58 15.11 -4.55 -4.90
CA ILE A 58 14.44 -3.26 -5.11
C ILE A 58 15.15 -2.15 -4.33
N ASN A 59 15.28 -0.96 -4.92
CA ASN A 59 15.80 0.20 -4.21
C ASN A 59 14.68 1.04 -3.56
N LEU A 60 15.07 2.00 -2.71
CA LEU A 60 14.12 2.86 -1.98
C LEU A 60 13.23 3.71 -2.90
N VAL A 61 13.75 4.16 -4.03
CA VAL A 61 12.99 5.01 -4.96
C VAL A 61 11.93 4.17 -5.68
N GLU A 62 12.32 3.01 -6.18
CA GLU A 62 11.40 2.07 -6.82
C GLU A 62 10.30 1.62 -5.86
N LEU A 63 10.65 1.28 -4.61
CA LEU A 63 9.69 0.87 -3.59
C LEU A 63 8.71 2.01 -3.23
N SER A 64 9.21 3.23 -3.05
CA SER A 64 8.42 4.44 -2.81
C SER A 64 7.43 4.69 -3.96
N ASN A 65 7.90 4.58 -5.19
CA ASN A 65 7.08 4.76 -6.39
C ASN A 65 6.03 3.65 -6.56
N MET A 66 6.41 2.40 -6.31
CA MET A 66 5.52 1.24 -6.38
C MET A 66 4.34 1.39 -5.40
N LEU A 67 4.63 1.78 -4.16
CA LEU A 67 3.63 1.93 -3.10
C LEU A 67 2.92 3.29 -3.10
N LYS A 68 3.34 4.23 -3.93
CA LYS A 68 2.83 5.62 -3.93
C LYS A 68 2.95 6.29 -2.54
N VAL A 69 4.05 5.99 -1.85
CA VAL A 69 4.40 6.54 -0.54
C VAL A 69 5.57 7.50 -0.68
N ASP A 70 5.62 8.55 0.13
CA ASP A 70 6.73 9.50 0.09
C ASP A 70 8.06 8.86 0.57
N LYS A 71 9.17 9.42 0.08
CA LYS A 71 10.51 8.89 0.33
C LYS A 71 10.87 8.88 1.83
N ALA A 72 10.44 9.89 2.59
CA ALA A 72 10.75 9.99 4.02
C ALA A 72 10.03 8.90 4.82
N THR A 73 8.75 8.67 4.54
CA THR A 73 7.94 7.60 5.13
C THR A 73 8.51 6.23 4.76
N THR A 74 8.83 6.00 3.48
CA THR A 74 9.48 4.77 3.01
C THR A 74 10.79 4.53 3.75
N THR A 75 11.66 5.52 3.83
CA THR A 75 12.96 5.42 4.54
C THR A 75 12.77 5.01 6.00
N LYS A 76 11.83 5.64 6.72
CA LYS A 76 11.55 5.31 8.12
C LYS A 76 11.02 3.88 8.28
N ALA A 77 10.13 3.44 7.40
CA ALA A 77 9.59 2.08 7.42
C ALA A 77 10.72 1.06 7.22
N ILE A 78 11.58 1.28 6.23
CA ILE A 78 12.69 0.38 5.91
C ILE A 78 13.73 0.33 7.05
N GLN A 79 14.08 1.46 7.65
CA GLN A 79 14.97 1.49 8.82
C GLN A 79 14.45 0.61 9.97
N LYS A 80 13.14 0.64 10.22
CA LYS A 80 12.50 -0.20 11.24
C LYS A 80 12.53 -1.68 10.87
N LEU A 81 12.27 -2.02 9.60
CA LEU A 81 12.34 -3.39 9.11
C LEU A 81 13.77 -3.95 9.19
N ILE A 82 14.79 -3.15 8.86
CA ILE A 82 16.19 -3.52 9.03
C ILE A 82 16.50 -3.77 10.50
N LYS A 83 16.12 -2.84 11.39
CA LYS A 83 16.33 -2.98 12.84
C LYS A 83 15.65 -4.23 13.41
N ALA A 84 14.49 -4.60 12.87
CA ALA A 84 13.75 -5.79 13.27
C ALA A 84 14.29 -7.09 12.64
N GLY A 85 15.30 -7.01 11.77
CA GLY A 85 15.93 -8.16 11.12
C GLY A 85 15.12 -8.76 9.96
N TYR A 86 14.21 -7.99 9.37
CA TYR A 86 13.40 -8.42 8.25
C TYR A 86 14.03 -8.09 6.88
N VAL A 87 14.83 -7.05 6.80
CA VAL A 87 15.38 -6.56 5.54
C VAL A 87 16.88 -6.33 5.69
N ASP A 88 17.64 -6.82 4.70
CA ASP A 88 19.02 -6.49 4.51
C ASP A 88 19.16 -5.36 3.49
N LYS A 89 20.12 -4.48 3.77
CA LYS A 89 20.47 -3.36 2.91
C LYS A 89 21.90 -3.58 2.38
N LYS A 90 22.02 -3.78 1.07
CA LYS A 90 23.31 -3.96 0.41
C LYS A 90 23.58 -2.78 -0.52
N GLN A 91 24.83 -2.31 -0.54
CA GLN A 91 25.24 -1.28 -1.48
C GLN A 91 25.09 -1.78 -2.92
N ASP A 92 24.55 -0.94 -3.79
CA ASP A 92 24.46 -1.28 -5.21
C ASP A 92 25.86 -1.48 -5.81
N LYS A 93 25.99 -2.48 -6.68
CA LYS A 93 27.29 -2.82 -7.31
C LYS A 93 27.72 -1.80 -8.36
N PHE A 94 26.74 -1.12 -8.98
CA PHE A 94 26.97 -0.20 -10.10
C PHE A 94 26.87 1.26 -9.66
N ASP A 95 25.95 1.58 -8.74
CA ASP A 95 25.80 2.91 -8.14
C ASP A 95 26.14 2.87 -6.65
N LYS A 96 27.35 3.28 -6.31
CA LYS A 96 27.83 3.35 -4.91
C LYS A 96 26.99 4.26 -4.00
N ARG A 97 26.11 5.10 -4.55
CA ARG A 97 25.18 5.94 -3.80
C ARG A 97 23.84 5.26 -3.53
N GLY A 98 23.57 4.19 -4.26
CA GLY A 98 22.35 3.40 -4.15
C GLY A 98 22.49 2.22 -3.19
N TYR A 99 21.36 1.77 -2.69
CA TYR A 99 21.25 0.57 -1.87
C TYR A 99 20.07 -0.26 -2.36
N ASN A 100 20.30 -1.56 -2.41
CA ASN A 100 19.32 -2.56 -2.74
C ASN A 100 18.84 -3.23 -1.46
N LEU A 101 17.54 -3.51 -1.40
CA LEU A 101 16.83 -4.13 -0.29
C LEU A 101 16.58 -5.59 -0.63
N THR A 102 16.93 -6.48 0.28
CA THR A 102 16.67 -7.91 0.14
C THR A 102 15.98 -8.46 1.39
N PRO A 103 15.03 -9.40 1.23
CA PRO A 103 14.43 -10.05 2.39
C PRO A 103 15.45 -10.95 3.08
N THR A 104 15.32 -11.12 4.39
CA THR A 104 16.04 -12.14 5.17
C THR A 104 15.25 -13.44 5.20
N ASP A 105 15.84 -14.54 5.65
CA ASP A 105 15.13 -15.80 5.87
C ASP A 105 13.95 -15.64 6.84
N LYS A 106 14.10 -14.77 7.84
CA LYS A 106 13.02 -14.40 8.74
C LYS A 106 11.84 -13.78 7.99
N SER A 107 12.09 -12.93 7.00
CA SER A 107 11.06 -12.32 6.17
C SER A 107 10.31 -13.35 5.34
N LEU A 108 11.02 -14.29 4.75
CA LEU A 108 10.42 -15.32 3.90
C LEU A 108 9.49 -16.23 4.73
N GLY A 109 9.87 -16.58 5.97
CA GLY A 109 9.01 -17.34 6.86
C GLY A 109 7.74 -16.58 7.29
N VAL A 110 7.80 -15.27 7.41
CA VAL A 110 6.63 -14.43 7.77
C VAL A 110 5.80 -14.06 6.54
N TYR A 111 6.40 -13.99 5.36
CA TYR A 111 5.72 -13.64 4.12
C TYR A 111 4.55 -14.58 3.81
N GLU A 112 4.73 -15.88 3.96
CA GLU A 112 3.68 -16.88 3.73
C GLU A 112 2.45 -16.60 4.60
N LEU A 113 2.66 -16.32 5.90
CA LEU A 113 1.58 -16.00 6.83
C LEU A 113 0.84 -14.73 6.44
N ILE A 114 1.58 -13.71 5.97
CA ILE A 114 0.99 -12.45 5.53
C ILE A 114 0.14 -12.69 4.27
N ILE A 115 0.64 -13.44 3.30
CA ILE A 115 -0.09 -13.73 2.06
C ILE A 115 -1.35 -14.57 2.32
N GLU A 116 -1.31 -15.52 3.24
CA GLU A 116 -2.52 -16.27 3.65
C GLU A 116 -3.60 -15.33 4.19
N GLU A 117 -3.23 -14.37 5.04
CA GLU A 117 -4.18 -13.39 5.59
C GLU A 117 -4.64 -12.35 4.55
N GLU A 118 -3.78 -11.94 3.62
CA GLU A 118 -4.19 -11.08 2.50
C GLU A 118 -5.19 -11.81 1.60
N ASN A 119 -4.95 -13.08 1.26
CA ASN A 119 -5.86 -13.91 0.48
C ASN A 119 -7.21 -14.08 1.20
N ARG A 120 -7.19 -14.34 2.50
CA ARG A 120 -8.42 -14.40 3.31
C ARG A 120 -9.20 -13.07 3.28
N SER A 121 -8.51 -11.95 3.36
CA SER A 121 -9.14 -10.63 3.23
C SER A 121 -9.76 -10.43 1.85
N ILE A 122 -9.11 -10.91 0.79
CA ILE A 122 -9.65 -10.91 -0.59
C ILE A 122 -10.92 -11.75 -0.67
N GLU A 123 -10.92 -12.96 -0.12
CA GLU A 123 -12.10 -13.84 -0.09
C GLU A 123 -13.29 -13.16 0.61
N ILE A 124 -13.06 -12.51 1.76
CA ILE A 124 -14.09 -11.76 2.48
C ILE A 124 -14.61 -10.59 1.64
N CYS A 125 -13.72 -9.84 0.98
CA CYS A 125 -14.12 -8.73 0.14
C CYS A 125 -14.93 -9.17 -1.08
N PHE A 126 -14.70 -10.37 -1.57
CA PHE A 126 -15.40 -10.94 -2.74
C PHE A 126 -16.56 -11.88 -2.37
N ASP A 127 -17.00 -11.87 -1.11
CA ASP A 127 -18.17 -12.66 -0.73
C ASP A 127 -19.40 -12.29 -1.59
N ASN A 128 -20.09 -13.31 -2.10
CA ASN A 128 -21.23 -13.19 -3.02
C ASN A 128 -20.93 -12.51 -4.39
N PHE A 129 -19.66 -12.39 -4.79
CA PHE A 129 -19.31 -11.93 -6.13
C PHE A 129 -19.26 -13.10 -7.12
N THR A 130 -19.74 -12.88 -8.34
CA THR A 130 -19.45 -13.77 -9.46
C THR A 130 -17.99 -13.62 -9.91
N ASP A 131 -17.47 -14.60 -10.66
CA ASP A 131 -16.10 -14.52 -11.18
C ASP A 131 -15.94 -13.37 -12.18
N GLU A 132 -16.97 -13.07 -12.96
CA GLU A 132 -17.01 -11.92 -13.86
C GLU A 132 -16.93 -10.60 -13.08
N GLU A 133 -17.67 -10.44 -11.99
CA GLU A 133 -17.63 -9.24 -11.13
C GLU A 133 -16.27 -9.04 -10.50
N LYS A 134 -15.62 -10.12 -10.01
CA LYS A 134 -14.24 -10.08 -9.47
C LYS A 134 -13.26 -9.57 -10.53
N GLN A 135 -13.34 -10.09 -11.76
CA GLN A 135 -12.48 -9.67 -12.87
C GLN A 135 -12.72 -8.22 -13.26
N VAL A 136 -13.98 -7.80 -13.35
CA VAL A 136 -14.35 -6.43 -13.73
C VAL A 136 -13.87 -5.41 -12.70
N VAL A 137 -14.14 -5.63 -11.41
CA VAL A 137 -13.71 -4.69 -10.36
C VAL A 137 -12.20 -4.57 -10.29
N THR A 138 -11.47 -5.69 -10.37
CA THR A 138 -10.01 -5.69 -10.39
C THR A 138 -9.47 -4.87 -11.55
N LYS A 139 -9.93 -5.14 -12.77
CA LYS A 139 -9.53 -4.42 -13.99
C LYS A 139 -9.85 -2.92 -13.94
N LEU A 140 -11.00 -2.56 -13.38
CA LEU A 140 -11.39 -1.15 -13.27
C LEU A 140 -10.57 -0.40 -12.23
N LEU A 141 -10.25 -1.02 -11.09
CA LEU A 141 -9.36 -0.45 -10.07
C LEU A 141 -7.93 -0.27 -10.60
N GLU A 142 -7.40 -1.25 -11.34
CA GLU A 142 -6.10 -1.11 -12.01
C GLU A 142 -6.08 0.06 -12.99
N LYS A 143 -7.14 0.23 -13.79
CA LYS A 143 -7.29 1.36 -14.71
C LYS A 143 -7.33 2.69 -13.97
N MET A 144 -8.08 2.79 -12.86
CA MET A 144 -8.13 3.99 -12.02
C MET A 144 -6.75 4.32 -11.44
N SER A 145 -6.04 3.32 -10.91
CA SER A 145 -4.69 3.47 -10.36
C SER A 145 -3.70 3.97 -11.40
N LYS A 146 -3.76 3.42 -12.62
CA LYS A 146 -2.92 3.85 -13.73
C LYS A 146 -3.22 5.29 -14.18
N ASN A 147 -4.49 5.68 -14.20
CA ASN A 147 -4.88 7.05 -14.59
C ASN A 147 -4.34 8.11 -13.61
N VAL A 148 -4.37 7.82 -12.30
CA VAL A 148 -3.90 8.77 -11.27
C VAL A 148 -2.37 8.82 -11.16
N GLU A 149 -1.66 7.81 -11.66
CA GLU A 149 -0.20 7.66 -11.51
C GLU A 149 0.57 8.85 -12.07
N ASN A 150 0.22 9.32 -13.27
CA ASN A 150 0.89 10.45 -13.89
C ASN A 150 0.74 11.74 -13.06
N GLU A 151 -0.43 11.97 -12.48
CA GLU A 151 -0.68 13.13 -11.63
C GLU A 151 0.09 13.03 -10.31
N TRP A 152 0.15 11.83 -9.73
CA TRP A 152 0.95 11.58 -8.53
C TRP A 152 2.43 11.93 -8.75
N PHE A 153 3.02 11.54 -9.87
CA PHE A 153 4.41 11.88 -10.21
C PHE A 153 4.63 13.38 -10.44
N LYS A 154 3.65 14.11 -11.00
CA LYS A 154 3.74 15.58 -11.18
C LYS A 154 3.74 16.32 -9.85
N VAL A 155 2.87 15.94 -8.93
CA VAL A 155 2.72 16.60 -7.62
C VAL A 155 3.88 16.30 -6.68
N LYS A 156 4.58 15.18 -6.87
CA LYS A 156 5.71 14.74 -6.04
C LYS A 156 7.07 15.35 -6.43
N ARG A 157 7.13 16.16 -7.48
CA ARG A 157 8.38 16.80 -7.93
C ARG A 157 8.83 17.97 -7.05
#